data_f0c44c4a2efa67d8b8b6d48862ff3069
#
_entry.id   f0c44c4a2efa67d8b8b6d48862ff3069
#
_cell.length_a   1.000
_cell.length_b   1.000
_cell.length_c   1.000
_cell.angle_alpha   90.00
_cell.angle_beta   90.00
_cell.angle_gamma   90.00
#
_symmetry.space_group_name_H-M   'P 1'
#
loop_
_entity.id
_entity.type
_entity.pdbx_description
1 polymer ?
#
loop_
_entity_poly.entity_id
_entity_poly.type
_entity_poly.pdbx_seq_one_letter_code
_entity_poly.pdbx_strand_id
1 'polypeptide(L)'
;MELKGTKTQKNLETAFAGESQARNKYTYFASKAKKEGYNQIAAIFEETAANEKEHAKIWYKLLNGGSVSDTLTNLKDAANGENYEWTDMYDQFAKEAREEGFNDIATLFEEVGKIEKEHEERYRKLIANIEGGLVFSKDKDMIWQCANCGHIVVGKKAPEKCPVCDHPQGYFQVKAENY
;
A
#
# COMPACT_ATOMS: atom_id res chain seq x y z
N MET A 1 27.96 -7.69 12.65
CA MET A 1 27.28 -9.01 12.73
C MET A 1 26.23 -9.04 11.63
N GLU A 2 26.22 -10.06 10.82
CA GLU A 2 25.23 -10.24 9.78
C GLU A 2 23.94 -10.84 10.37
N LEU A 3 22.79 -10.26 10.04
CA LEU A 3 21.48 -10.70 10.56
C LEU A 3 20.97 -11.96 9.84
N LYS A 4 21.34 -12.11 8.57
CA LYS A 4 20.84 -13.16 7.68
C LYS A 4 21.04 -14.58 8.24
N GLY A 5 19.97 -15.38 8.27
CA GLY A 5 20.00 -16.75 8.73
C GLY A 5 20.02 -16.95 10.25
N THR A 6 19.93 -15.88 11.04
CA THR A 6 19.96 -15.96 12.51
C THR A 6 18.58 -16.18 13.13
N LYS A 7 18.54 -16.68 14.36
CA LYS A 7 17.29 -16.71 15.16
C LYS A 7 16.71 -15.31 15.37
N THR A 8 17.57 -14.30 15.47
CA THR A 8 17.15 -12.89 15.62
C THR A 8 16.39 -12.41 14.39
N GLN A 9 16.84 -12.76 13.17
CA GLN A 9 16.07 -12.46 11.95
C GLN A 9 14.67 -13.05 12.03
N LYS A 10 14.55 -14.35 12.34
CA LYS A 10 13.26 -15.03 12.47
C LYS A 10 12.36 -14.40 13.54
N ASN A 11 12.95 -13.95 14.66
CA ASN A 11 12.21 -13.24 15.71
C ASN A 11 11.68 -11.89 15.21
N LEU A 12 12.48 -11.15 14.44
CA LEU A 12 12.06 -9.87 13.82
C LEU A 12 10.93 -10.08 12.81
N GLU A 13 11.02 -11.10 11.96
CA GLU A 13 9.96 -11.48 11.01
C GLU A 13 8.65 -11.82 11.74
N THR A 14 8.74 -12.60 12.81
CA THR A 14 7.60 -12.98 13.66
C THR A 14 7.00 -11.75 14.36
N ALA A 15 7.84 -10.87 14.90
CA ALA A 15 7.40 -9.64 15.54
C ALA A 15 6.71 -8.70 14.53
N PHE A 16 7.31 -8.50 13.34
CA PHE A 16 6.70 -7.70 12.26
C PHE A 16 5.31 -8.23 11.87
N ALA A 17 5.18 -9.54 11.68
CA ALA A 17 3.90 -10.18 11.37
C ALA A 17 2.88 -10.00 12.51
N GLY A 18 3.28 -10.20 13.76
CA GLY A 18 2.43 -10.04 14.95
C GLY A 18 1.87 -8.64 15.09
N GLU A 19 2.72 -7.62 15.02
CA GLU A 19 2.31 -6.21 15.11
C GLU A 19 1.42 -5.79 13.92
N SER A 20 1.72 -6.27 12.72
CA SER A 20 0.90 -6.01 11.53
C SER A 20 -0.51 -6.57 11.67
N GLN A 21 -0.63 -7.79 12.23
CA GLN A 21 -1.92 -8.40 12.52
C GLN A 21 -2.67 -7.66 13.65
N ALA A 22 -1.97 -7.30 14.72
CA ALA A 22 -2.54 -6.55 15.85
C ALA A 22 -3.12 -5.21 15.37
N ARG A 23 -2.35 -4.45 14.57
CA ARG A 23 -2.81 -3.20 13.95
C ARG A 23 -4.14 -3.38 13.21
N ASN A 24 -4.24 -4.39 12.34
CA ASN A 24 -5.46 -4.61 11.56
C ASN A 24 -6.63 -5.02 12.47
N LYS A 25 -6.42 -5.96 13.41
CA LYS A 25 -7.45 -6.39 14.36
C LYS A 25 -8.00 -5.24 15.18
N TYR A 26 -7.14 -4.34 15.69
CA TYR A 26 -7.57 -3.21 16.53
C TYR A 26 -8.37 -2.19 15.74
N THR A 27 -8.10 -1.98 14.44
CA THR A 27 -8.98 -1.14 13.60
C THR A 27 -10.37 -1.77 13.41
N TYR A 28 -10.46 -3.10 13.30
CA TYR A 28 -11.75 -3.79 13.24
C TYR A 28 -12.50 -3.70 14.58
N PHE A 29 -11.79 -3.84 15.71
CA PHE A 29 -12.37 -3.72 17.05
C PHE A 29 -12.85 -2.29 17.32
N ALA A 30 -12.10 -1.27 16.90
CA ALA A 30 -12.51 0.13 16.98
C ALA A 30 -13.81 0.39 16.20
N SER A 31 -13.91 -0.14 14.97
CA SER A 31 -15.13 -0.04 14.15
C SER A 31 -16.34 -0.68 14.85
N LYS A 32 -16.15 -1.85 15.48
CA LYS A 32 -17.20 -2.53 16.23
C LYS A 32 -17.63 -1.74 17.46
N ALA A 33 -16.66 -1.26 18.26
CA ALA A 33 -16.92 -0.46 19.43
C ALA A 33 -17.69 0.84 19.12
N LYS A 34 -17.36 1.53 18.01
CA LYS A 34 -18.14 2.69 17.52
C LYS A 34 -19.59 2.33 17.23
N LYS A 35 -19.86 1.21 16.55
CA LYS A 35 -21.21 0.76 16.23
C LYS A 35 -22.02 0.41 17.49
N GLU A 36 -21.34 0.02 18.56
CA GLU A 36 -21.96 -0.29 19.87
C GLU A 36 -22.08 0.94 20.78
N GLY A 37 -21.60 2.13 20.34
CA GLY A 37 -21.67 3.37 21.11
C GLY A 37 -20.53 3.57 22.11
N TYR A 38 -19.50 2.69 22.12
CA TYR A 38 -18.35 2.79 23.03
C TYR A 38 -17.23 3.65 22.43
N ASN A 39 -17.49 4.93 22.21
CA ASN A 39 -16.57 5.83 21.50
C ASN A 39 -15.20 5.96 22.17
N GLN A 40 -15.12 5.97 23.49
CA GLN A 40 -13.84 6.02 24.22
C GLN A 40 -13.02 4.74 23.99
N ILE A 41 -13.66 3.57 24.04
CA ILE A 41 -12.99 2.29 23.78
C ILE A 41 -12.51 2.22 22.32
N ALA A 42 -13.32 2.70 21.37
CA ALA A 42 -12.93 2.79 19.98
C ALA A 42 -11.69 3.67 19.77
N ALA A 43 -11.64 4.85 20.41
CA ALA A 43 -10.48 5.74 20.34
C ALA A 43 -9.20 5.08 20.91
N ILE A 44 -9.31 4.33 22.01
CA ILE A 44 -8.17 3.59 22.59
C ILE A 44 -7.69 2.51 21.61
N PHE A 45 -8.58 1.76 20.94
CA PHE A 45 -8.19 0.81 19.92
C PHE A 45 -7.49 1.47 18.70
N GLU A 46 -7.98 2.64 18.26
CA GLU A 46 -7.36 3.39 17.16
C GLU A 46 -5.95 3.88 17.53
N GLU A 47 -5.78 4.42 18.74
CA GLU A 47 -4.48 4.84 19.28
C GLU A 47 -3.51 3.67 19.35
N THR A 48 -3.95 2.54 19.92
CA THR A 48 -3.12 1.34 20.03
C THR A 48 -2.76 0.81 18.64
N ALA A 49 -3.71 0.76 17.68
CA ALA A 49 -3.43 0.36 16.30
C ALA A 49 -2.37 1.25 15.63
N ALA A 50 -2.36 2.56 15.94
CA ALA A 50 -1.32 3.47 15.46
C ALA A 50 0.05 3.17 16.08
N ASN A 51 0.11 2.78 17.36
CA ASN A 51 1.33 2.35 18.03
C ASN A 51 1.89 1.07 17.42
N GLU A 52 1.03 0.06 17.19
CA GLU A 52 1.46 -1.22 16.59
C GLU A 52 2.00 -1.04 15.16
N LYS A 53 1.48 -0.07 14.41
CA LYS A 53 2.05 0.31 13.12
C LYS A 53 3.50 0.81 13.25
N GLU A 54 3.80 1.62 14.26
CA GLU A 54 5.17 2.12 14.47
C GLU A 54 6.10 1.02 15.00
N HIS A 55 5.61 0.10 15.86
CA HIS A 55 6.36 -1.09 16.26
C HIS A 55 6.71 -1.96 15.05
N ALA A 56 5.74 -2.31 14.22
CA ALA A 56 5.97 -3.06 12.98
C ALA A 56 7.01 -2.39 12.09
N LYS A 57 6.98 -1.06 11.95
CA LYS A 57 7.93 -0.29 11.16
C LYS A 57 9.37 -0.35 11.71
N ILE A 58 9.55 -0.47 13.04
CA ILE A 58 10.87 -0.69 13.64
C ILE A 58 11.45 -2.02 13.15
N TRP A 59 10.67 -3.09 13.27
CA TRP A 59 11.08 -4.43 12.86
C TRP A 59 11.33 -4.53 11.36
N TYR A 60 10.44 -3.93 10.55
CA TYR A 60 10.60 -3.82 9.10
C TYR A 60 11.92 -3.16 8.72
N LYS A 61 12.26 -2.02 9.33
CA LYS A 61 13.51 -1.32 9.05
C LYS A 61 14.75 -2.17 9.39
N LEU A 62 14.74 -2.87 10.53
CA LEU A 62 15.85 -3.74 10.93
C LEU A 62 16.05 -4.91 9.95
N LEU A 63 14.96 -5.46 9.41
CA LEU A 63 14.98 -6.50 8.38
C LEU A 63 15.48 -5.97 7.02
N ASN A 64 15.32 -4.68 6.74
CA ASN A 64 15.62 -4.03 5.46
C ASN A 64 16.77 -3.02 5.54
N GLY A 65 17.82 -3.34 6.29
CA GLY A 65 19.05 -2.53 6.33
C GLY A 65 18.92 -1.19 7.06
N GLY A 66 17.90 -1.01 7.91
CA GLY A 66 17.74 0.13 8.81
C GLY A 66 16.81 1.24 8.29
N SER A 67 16.26 1.12 7.08
CA SER A 67 15.38 2.14 6.49
C SER A 67 14.23 1.52 5.69
N VAL A 68 13.23 2.34 5.37
CA VAL A 68 12.30 2.07 4.27
C VAL A 68 13.00 2.53 2.99
N SER A 69 12.99 1.71 1.96
CA SER A 69 13.64 1.97 0.68
C SER A 69 13.04 3.19 -0.04
N ASP A 70 13.67 3.60 -1.15
CA ASP A 70 13.11 4.63 -2.03
C ASP A 70 11.81 4.17 -2.70
N THR A 71 11.06 5.13 -3.27
CA THR A 71 9.73 4.88 -3.84
C THR A 71 9.76 3.84 -4.96
N LEU A 72 10.78 3.89 -5.84
CA LEU A 72 10.87 2.96 -6.97
C LEU A 72 11.12 1.52 -6.49
N THR A 73 12.03 1.36 -5.52
CA THR A 73 12.30 0.06 -4.89
C THR A 73 11.06 -0.49 -4.19
N ASN A 74 10.35 0.35 -3.42
CA ASN A 74 9.11 -0.05 -2.74
C ASN A 74 7.99 -0.44 -3.73
N LEU A 75 7.86 0.26 -4.86
CA LEU A 75 6.90 -0.10 -5.90
C LEU A 75 7.22 -1.44 -6.55
N LYS A 76 8.51 -1.73 -6.76
CA LYS A 76 8.95 -3.04 -7.31
C LYS A 76 8.69 -4.17 -6.32
N ASP A 77 8.95 -3.95 -5.04
CA ASP A 77 8.67 -4.91 -3.98
C ASP A 77 7.15 -5.18 -3.88
N ALA A 78 6.34 -4.13 -3.84
CA ALA A 78 4.88 -4.24 -3.85
C ALA A 78 4.37 -5.01 -5.08
N ALA A 79 4.79 -4.64 -6.29
CA ALA A 79 4.37 -5.33 -7.50
C ALA A 79 4.75 -6.82 -7.51
N ASN A 80 5.90 -7.19 -6.93
CA ASN A 80 6.30 -8.59 -6.82
C ASN A 80 5.50 -9.33 -5.74
N GLY A 81 5.14 -8.67 -4.64
CA GLY A 81 4.25 -9.22 -3.63
C GLY A 81 2.87 -9.55 -4.20
N GLU A 82 2.22 -8.56 -4.83
CA GLU A 82 0.92 -8.76 -5.48
C GLU A 82 0.97 -9.85 -6.57
N ASN A 83 2.06 -9.89 -7.36
CA ASN A 83 2.24 -10.94 -8.36
C ASN A 83 2.24 -12.34 -7.73
N TYR A 84 3.01 -12.54 -6.66
CA TYR A 84 3.04 -13.81 -5.93
C TYR A 84 1.66 -14.16 -5.35
N GLU A 85 0.94 -13.17 -4.82
CA GLU A 85 -0.37 -13.40 -4.22
C GLU A 85 -1.39 -13.93 -5.22
N TRP A 86 -1.45 -13.37 -6.44
CA TRP A 86 -2.45 -13.81 -7.41
C TRP A 86 -1.99 -14.98 -8.30
N THR A 87 -0.67 -15.15 -8.55
CA THR A 87 -0.20 -16.28 -9.41
C THR A 87 -0.06 -17.58 -8.64
N ASP A 88 0.30 -17.52 -7.35
CA ASP A 88 0.68 -18.68 -6.56
C ASP A 88 -0.21 -18.85 -5.34
N MET A 89 -0.22 -17.88 -4.43
CA MET A 89 -0.81 -18.02 -3.10
C MET A 89 -2.33 -18.24 -3.15
N TYR A 90 -3.07 -17.32 -3.73
CA TYR A 90 -4.53 -17.42 -3.79
C TYR A 90 -5.03 -18.51 -4.73
N ASP A 91 -4.31 -18.79 -5.82
CA ASP A 91 -4.62 -19.92 -6.70
C ASP A 91 -4.52 -21.26 -5.95
N GLN A 92 -3.45 -21.44 -5.18
CA GLN A 92 -3.28 -22.63 -4.35
C GLN A 92 -4.35 -22.70 -3.26
N PHE A 93 -4.59 -21.62 -2.53
CA PHE A 93 -5.58 -21.61 -1.45
C PHE A 93 -6.99 -21.89 -1.93
N ALA A 94 -7.36 -21.38 -3.11
CA ALA A 94 -8.66 -21.66 -3.72
C ALA A 94 -8.82 -23.15 -4.07
N LYS A 95 -7.78 -23.79 -4.62
CA LYS A 95 -7.79 -25.24 -4.93
C LYS A 95 -7.93 -26.07 -3.65
N GLU A 96 -7.13 -25.81 -2.64
CA GLU A 96 -7.17 -26.51 -1.36
C GLU A 96 -8.54 -26.35 -0.68
N ALA A 97 -9.10 -25.14 -0.66
CA ALA A 97 -10.42 -24.88 -0.09
C ALA A 97 -11.53 -25.66 -0.83
N ARG A 98 -11.44 -25.81 -2.17
CA ARG A 98 -12.40 -26.64 -2.94
C ARG A 98 -12.27 -28.12 -2.61
N GLU A 99 -11.04 -28.64 -2.49
CA GLU A 99 -10.77 -30.03 -2.13
C GLU A 99 -11.32 -30.36 -0.74
N GLU A 100 -11.26 -29.40 0.19
CA GLU A 100 -11.81 -29.52 1.53
C GLU A 100 -13.34 -29.24 1.62
N GLY A 101 -13.99 -28.82 0.52
CA GLY A 101 -15.42 -28.55 0.44
C GLY A 101 -15.84 -27.13 0.82
N PHE A 102 -14.89 -26.20 1.05
CA PHE A 102 -15.15 -24.79 1.39
C PHE A 102 -15.32 -23.92 0.12
N ASN A 103 -16.31 -24.23 -0.72
CA ASN A 103 -16.49 -23.59 -2.03
C ASN A 103 -16.65 -22.07 -1.96
N ASP A 104 -17.37 -21.54 -0.96
CA ASP A 104 -17.56 -20.10 -0.79
C ASP A 104 -16.24 -19.40 -0.45
N ILE A 105 -15.40 -20.03 0.39
CA ILE A 105 -14.06 -19.51 0.73
C ILE A 105 -13.16 -19.57 -0.50
N ALA A 106 -13.19 -20.66 -1.26
CA ALA A 106 -12.44 -20.78 -2.51
C ALA A 106 -12.78 -19.65 -3.49
N THR A 107 -14.07 -19.34 -3.65
CA THR A 107 -14.52 -18.23 -4.49
C THR A 107 -13.99 -16.89 -3.98
N LEU A 108 -13.96 -16.67 -2.66
CA LEU A 108 -13.36 -15.43 -2.11
C LEU A 108 -11.88 -15.33 -2.40
N PHE A 109 -11.10 -16.41 -2.30
CA PHE A 109 -9.69 -16.43 -2.69
C PHE A 109 -9.49 -16.08 -4.16
N GLU A 110 -10.29 -16.64 -5.06
CA GLU A 110 -10.26 -16.33 -6.49
C GLU A 110 -10.59 -14.86 -6.79
N GLU A 111 -11.61 -14.31 -6.14
CA GLU A 111 -12.01 -12.91 -6.35
C GLU A 111 -10.98 -11.92 -5.78
N VAL A 112 -10.40 -12.20 -4.61
CA VAL A 112 -9.31 -11.39 -4.06
C VAL A 112 -8.07 -11.48 -4.96
N GLY A 113 -7.70 -12.67 -5.45
CA GLY A 113 -6.58 -12.82 -6.39
C GLY A 113 -6.72 -11.97 -7.66
N LYS A 114 -7.94 -11.77 -8.16
CA LYS A 114 -8.19 -10.85 -9.29
C LYS A 114 -7.92 -9.39 -8.91
N ILE A 115 -8.20 -9.00 -7.67
CA ILE A 115 -7.92 -7.64 -7.16
C ILE A 115 -6.41 -7.42 -7.07
N GLU A 116 -5.66 -8.41 -6.56
CA GLU A 116 -4.20 -8.31 -6.43
C GLU A 116 -3.51 -8.21 -7.80
N LYS A 117 -4.08 -8.85 -8.83
CA LYS A 117 -3.62 -8.65 -10.21
C LYS A 117 -3.77 -7.19 -10.68
N GLU A 118 -4.89 -6.54 -10.37
CA GLU A 118 -5.12 -5.12 -10.68
C GLU A 118 -4.16 -4.21 -9.89
N HIS A 119 -3.84 -4.58 -8.64
CA HIS A 119 -2.83 -3.88 -7.84
C HIS A 119 -1.45 -3.98 -8.47
N GLU A 120 -1.00 -5.17 -8.88
CA GLU A 120 0.26 -5.37 -9.59
C GLU A 120 0.32 -4.52 -10.85
N GLU A 121 -0.70 -4.58 -11.72
CA GLU A 121 -0.75 -3.80 -12.96
C GLU A 121 -0.64 -2.30 -12.68
N ARG A 122 -1.29 -1.81 -11.62
CA ARG A 122 -1.21 -0.43 -11.18
C ARG A 122 0.20 -0.06 -10.77
N TYR A 123 0.86 -0.87 -9.93
CA TYR A 123 2.23 -0.61 -9.50
C TYR A 123 3.20 -0.67 -10.67
N ARG A 124 3.07 -1.59 -11.62
CA ARG A 124 3.90 -1.64 -12.83
C ARG A 124 3.74 -0.39 -13.71
N LYS A 125 2.54 0.15 -13.85
CA LYS A 125 2.31 1.45 -14.53
C LYS A 125 3.01 2.60 -13.81
N LEU A 126 2.99 2.63 -12.48
CA LEU A 126 3.68 3.66 -11.69
C LEU A 126 5.21 3.54 -11.80
N ILE A 127 5.74 2.32 -11.79
CA ILE A 127 7.16 2.04 -12.03
C ILE A 127 7.57 2.58 -13.41
N ALA A 128 6.84 2.23 -14.45
CA ALA A 128 7.10 2.72 -15.80
C ALA A 128 7.05 4.26 -15.91
N ASN A 129 6.13 4.90 -15.20
CA ASN A 129 6.05 6.36 -15.14
C ASN A 129 7.30 6.99 -14.48
N ILE A 130 7.82 6.39 -13.40
CA ILE A 130 9.03 6.90 -12.73
C ILE A 130 10.25 6.69 -13.63
N GLU A 131 10.44 5.47 -14.13
CA GLU A 131 11.59 5.10 -14.99
C GLU A 131 11.60 5.87 -16.31
N GLY A 132 10.41 6.18 -16.86
CA GLY A 132 10.26 6.99 -18.08
C GLY A 132 10.24 8.50 -17.86
N GLY A 133 10.36 9.00 -16.60
CA GLY A 133 10.23 10.43 -16.30
C GLY A 133 8.83 11.01 -16.58
N LEU A 134 7.80 10.15 -16.55
CA LEU A 134 6.44 10.48 -16.95
C LEU A 134 5.51 10.85 -15.79
N VAL A 135 6.01 10.94 -14.56
CA VAL A 135 5.19 11.31 -13.39
C VAL A 135 4.64 12.72 -13.54
N PHE A 136 5.51 13.67 -13.87
CA PHE A 136 5.18 15.09 -14.03
C PHE A 136 5.28 15.57 -15.48
N SER A 137 5.42 14.65 -16.43
CA SER A 137 5.48 14.93 -17.87
C SER A 137 4.71 13.85 -18.64
N LYS A 138 4.13 14.21 -19.79
CA LYS A 138 3.42 13.28 -20.67
C LYS A 138 3.71 13.61 -22.13
N ASP A 139 3.50 12.66 -23.02
CA ASP A 139 3.73 12.85 -24.45
C ASP A 139 2.73 13.84 -25.10
N LYS A 140 1.56 14.00 -24.48
CA LYS A 140 0.49 14.91 -24.91
C LYS A 140 0.13 15.88 -23.80
N ASP A 141 -0.61 16.92 -24.17
CA ASP A 141 -1.15 17.87 -23.20
C ASP A 141 -2.12 17.17 -22.24
N MET A 142 -1.90 17.41 -20.95
CA MET A 142 -2.72 16.92 -19.86
C MET A 142 -3.24 18.12 -19.05
N ILE A 143 -4.33 17.88 -18.35
CA ILE A 143 -4.82 18.81 -17.33
C ILE A 143 -4.14 18.45 -16.02
N TRP A 144 -3.26 19.34 -15.57
CA TRP A 144 -2.57 19.21 -14.28
C TRP A 144 -3.29 20.00 -13.22
N GLN A 145 -3.54 19.41 -12.07
CA GLN A 145 -4.21 20.05 -10.94
C GLN A 145 -3.29 20.03 -9.71
N CYS A 146 -3.14 21.21 -9.10
CA CYS A 146 -2.46 21.32 -7.80
C CYS A 146 -3.37 20.78 -6.69
N ALA A 147 -2.94 19.72 -6.02
CA ALA A 147 -3.69 19.06 -4.95
C ALA A 147 -3.89 19.96 -3.70
N ASN A 148 -3.06 21.01 -3.52
CA ASN A 148 -3.20 21.92 -2.40
C ASN A 148 -4.27 23.02 -2.63
N CYS A 149 -4.24 23.69 -3.79
CA CYS A 149 -5.11 24.87 -4.01
C CYS A 149 -6.10 24.72 -5.16
N GLY A 150 -6.07 23.59 -5.89
CA GLY A 150 -6.97 23.35 -7.02
C GLY A 150 -6.57 24.04 -8.33
N HIS A 151 -5.46 24.82 -8.37
CA HIS A 151 -5.01 25.48 -9.59
C HIS A 151 -4.80 24.50 -10.74
N ILE A 152 -5.27 24.86 -11.92
CA ILE A 152 -5.24 24.02 -13.12
C ILE A 152 -4.29 24.63 -14.16
N VAL A 153 -3.48 23.77 -14.76
CA VAL A 153 -2.60 24.10 -15.90
C VAL A 153 -2.77 23.04 -16.97
N VAL A 154 -2.81 23.43 -18.23
CA VAL A 154 -2.85 22.53 -19.39
C VAL A 154 -1.47 22.55 -20.06
N GLY A 155 -0.93 21.38 -20.33
CA GLY A 155 0.36 21.20 -21.00
C GLY A 155 0.97 19.82 -20.82
N LYS A 156 2.09 19.59 -21.49
CA LYS A 156 2.79 18.30 -21.42
C LYS A 156 3.48 18.08 -20.08
N LYS A 157 3.85 19.14 -19.36
CA LYS A 157 4.61 19.08 -18.10
C LYS A 157 3.89 19.87 -17.02
N ALA A 158 3.83 19.29 -15.81
CA ALA A 158 3.41 20.01 -14.62
C ALA A 158 4.41 21.11 -14.27
N PRO A 159 3.97 22.29 -13.78
CA PRO A 159 4.86 23.36 -13.32
C PRO A 159 5.78 22.87 -12.21
N GLU A 160 7.02 23.36 -12.17
CA GLU A 160 7.96 23.04 -11.08
C GLU A 160 7.50 23.62 -9.73
N LYS A 161 6.71 24.71 -9.80
CA LYS A 161 6.12 25.38 -8.64
C LYS A 161 4.75 25.91 -9.01
N CYS A 162 3.79 25.75 -8.12
CA CYS A 162 2.43 26.27 -8.32
C CYS A 162 2.44 27.81 -8.28
N PRO A 163 1.96 28.52 -9.35
CA PRO A 163 1.98 29.98 -9.40
C PRO A 163 1.00 30.64 -8.44
N VAL A 164 0.08 29.88 -7.85
CA VAL A 164 -0.94 30.40 -6.93
C VAL A 164 -0.55 30.22 -5.47
N CYS A 165 -0.04 29.04 -5.08
CA CYS A 165 0.19 28.70 -3.68
C CYS A 165 1.65 28.30 -3.35
N ASP A 166 2.54 28.46 -4.32
CA ASP A 166 4.00 28.23 -4.17
C ASP A 166 4.41 26.76 -3.81
N HIS A 167 3.49 25.80 -3.80
CA HIS A 167 3.82 24.40 -3.54
C HIS A 167 4.63 23.80 -4.69
N PRO A 168 5.60 22.92 -4.40
CA PRO A 168 6.47 22.32 -5.40
C PRO A 168 5.70 21.39 -6.35
N GLN A 169 6.33 21.00 -7.46
CA GLN A 169 5.79 20.14 -8.52
C GLN A 169 5.14 18.86 -7.99
N GLY A 170 5.64 18.31 -6.90
CA GLY A 170 5.07 17.10 -6.27
C GLY A 170 3.62 17.23 -5.82
N TYR A 171 3.07 18.45 -5.76
CA TYR A 171 1.64 18.69 -5.49
C TYR A 171 0.77 18.66 -6.75
N PHE A 172 1.36 18.54 -7.94
CA PHE A 172 0.58 18.41 -9.17
C PHE A 172 0.29 16.95 -9.48
N GLN A 173 -0.92 16.71 -9.92
CA GLN A 173 -1.39 15.44 -10.44
C GLN A 173 -2.19 15.65 -11.72
N VAL A 174 -2.27 14.62 -12.57
CA VAL A 174 -3.22 14.64 -13.69
C VAL A 174 -4.62 14.67 -13.10
N LYS A 175 -5.43 15.66 -13.55
CA LYS A 175 -6.81 15.78 -13.08
C LYS A 175 -7.62 14.57 -13.49
N ALA A 176 -8.22 13.89 -12.51
CA ALA A 176 -9.19 12.84 -12.77
C ALA A 176 -10.59 13.42 -12.91
N GLU A 177 -11.34 12.94 -13.90
CA GLU A 177 -12.75 13.30 -14.13
C GLU A 177 -13.52 12.00 -14.42
N ASN A 178 -13.64 11.18 -13.37
CA ASN A 178 -14.28 9.86 -13.44
C ASN A 178 -15.57 9.75 -12.61
N TYR A 179 -16.24 10.89 -12.42
CA TYR A 179 -17.54 11.02 -11.72
C TYR A 179 -18.66 11.34 -12.69
#